data_f18d45ca47003bdef4314d4e2c520aac
#
_entry.id   f18d45ca47003bdef4314d4e2c520aac
#
_cell.length_a   1.000
_cell.length_b   1.000
_cell.length_c   1.000
_cell.angle_alpha   90.00
_cell.angle_beta   90.00
_cell.angle_gamma   90.00
#
_symmetry.space_group_name_H-M   'P 1'
#
loop_
_entity.id
_entity.type
_entity.pdbx_description
1 polymer ?
#
loop_
_entity_poly.entity_id
_entity_poly.type
_entity_poly.pdbx_seq_one_letter_code
_entity_poly.pdbx_strand_id
1 'polypeptide(L)'
;SSDVCSSDLGNREAAKGKQSGRTQEIQRLIGRSLRSVVDMKLLGERQITLDCDVLQADGGTRTAAISGAWVALRLAVNTLLASGKLTADPILQKVAAVSCGIHQGTPVLDLDYLEDSAADADGNFVLLENGNIAEAQATAEHATYDEEALLRLLRLARIGCAEIFAAQDRAVK
;
A
#
# COMPACT_ATOMS: atom_id res chain seq x y z
N SER A 1 22.81 0.13 -11.46
CA SER A 1 23.05 -0.45 -10.14
C SER A 1 23.24 0.70 -9.15
N SER A 2 22.16 1.11 -8.51
CA SER A 2 22.30 1.93 -7.31
C SER A 2 22.50 0.96 -6.15
N ASP A 3 23.76 0.69 -5.82
CA ASP A 3 24.13 0.03 -4.58
C ASP A 3 23.77 0.98 -3.42
N VAL A 4 22.53 0.87 -2.91
CA VAL A 4 22.23 1.36 -1.58
C VAL A 4 22.99 0.44 -0.65
N CYS A 5 24.03 0.99 -0.01
CA CYS A 5 24.91 0.28 0.88
C CYS A 5 24.09 -0.44 1.97
N SER A 6 24.10 -1.77 1.94
CA SER A 6 23.35 -2.64 2.84
C SER A 6 23.89 -2.64 4.28
N SER A 7 24.90 -1.82 4.60
CA SER A 7 25.58 -1.82 5.90
C SER A 7 24.84 -1.09 7.03
N ASP A 8 23.89 -0.20 6.71
CA ASP A 8 23.17 0.60 7.71
C ASP A 8 21.75 0.07 8.03
N LEU A 9 21.31 -0.98 7.35
CA LEU A 9 20.02 -1.59 7.61
C LEU A 9 20.16 -2.52 8.82
N GLY A 10 19.74 -2.07 9.97
CA GLY A 10 19.67 -2.88 11.18
C GLY A 10 18.99 -4.23 10.94
N ASN A 11 19.12 -5.16 11.86
CA ASN A 11 18.57 -6.51 11.76
C ASN A 11 17.04 -6.46 11.49
N ARG A 12 16.65 -6.60 10.22
CA ARG A 12 15.23 -6.62 9.81
C ARG A 12 14.56 -7.86 10.36
N GLU A 13 13.43 -7.66 11.03
CA GLU A 13 12.58 -8.74 11.54
C GLU A 13 12.14 -9.68 10.40
N ALA A 14 11.82 -9.14 9.23
CA ALA A 14 11.40 -9.90 8.05
C ALA A 14 12.48 -10.86 7.53
N ALA A 15 13.76 -10.61 7.82
CA ALA A 15 14.90 -11.41 7.36
C ALA A 15 15.35 -12.47 8.39
N LYS A 16 14.86 -12.44 9.62
CA LYS A 16 15.31 -13.32 10.71
C LYS A 16 14.18 -14.19 11.28
N GLY A 17 14.22 -15.47 11.00
CA GLY A 17 13.54 -16.51 11.78
C GLY A 17 12.03 -16.33 11.90
N LYS A 18 11.50 -16.26 13.13
CA LYS A 18 10.07 -16.17 13.40
C LYS A 18 9.61 -14.71 13.30
N GLN A 19 8.89 -14.39 12.21
CA GLN A 19 8.27 -13.07 11.99
C GLN A 19 7.14 -12.82 13.00
N SER A 20 6.97 -11.57 13.43
CA SER A 20 5.81 -11.17 14.25
C SER A 20 4.51 -11.29 13.47
N GLY A 21 3.39 -11.35 14.19
CA GLY A 21 2.06 -11.36 13.58
C GLY A 21 1.81 -10.12 12.73
N ARG A 22 2.29 -8.95 13.18
CA ARG A 22 2.21 -7.67 12.46
C ARG A 22 2.95 -7.71 11.12
N THR A 23 4.18 -8.22 11.11
CA THR A 23 4.98 -8.35 9.89
C THR A 23 4.28 -9.25 8.87
N GLN A 24 3.73 -10.38 9.32
CA GLN A 24 2.98 -11.31 8.45
C GLN A 24 1.70 -10.68 7.90
N GLU A 25 0.98 -9.93 8.72
CA GLU A 25 -0.23 -9.21 8.31
C GLU A 25 0.10 -8.20 7.21
N ILE A 26 1.11 -7.35 7.40
CA ILE A 26 1.53 -6.34 6.43
C ILE A 26 1.97 -6.99 5.12
N GLN A 27 2.76 -8.06 5.16
CA GLN A 27 3.17 -8.80 3.97
C GLN A 27 1.97 -9.34 3.18
N ARG A 28 0.97 -9.88 3.88
CA ARG A 28 -0.26 -10.41 3.26
C ARG A 28 -1.07 -9.29 2.62
N LEU A 29 -1.19 -8.15 3.31
CA LEU A 29 -1.91 -6.97 2.83
C LEU A 29 -1.26 -6.43 1.54
N ILE A 30 0.06 -6.19 1.53
CA ILE A 30 0.79 -5.75 0.35
C ILE A 30 0.64 -6.77 -0.80
N GLY A 31 0.90 -8.04 -0.52
CA GLY A 31 0.84 -9.09 -1.54
C GLY A 31 -0.55 -9.25 -2.15
N ARG A 32 -1.63 -9.11 -1.36
CA ARG A 32 -3.02 -9.18 -1.85
C ARG A 32 -3.34 -7.97 -2.72
N SER A 33 -2.96 -6.78 -2.26
CA SER A 33 -3.17 -5.53 -2.98
C SER A 33 -2.51 -5.55 -4.36
N LEU A 34 -1.26 -5.97 -4.44
CA LEU A 34 -0.54 -6.07 -5.72
C LEU A 34 -1.11 -7.15 -6.64
N ARG A 35 -1.47 -8.32 -6.09
CA ARG A 35 -2.09 -9.39 -6.90
C ARG A 35 -3.44 -9.00 -7.50
N SER A 36 -4.16 -8.06 -6.91
CA SER A 36 -5.43 -7.57 -7.45
C SER A 36 -5.29 -6.81 -8.77
N VAL A 37 -4.08 -6.37 -9.11
CA VAL A 37 -3.77 -5.56 -10.30
C VAL A 37 -2.75 -6.22 -11.23
N VAL A 38 -2.44 -7.50 -11.03
CA VAL A 38 -1.47 -8.24 -11.86
C VAL A 38 -2.14 -9.47 -12.47
N ASP A 39 -2.02 -9.61 -13.78
CA ASP A 39 -2.33 -10.88 -14.45
C ASP A 39 -1.19 -11.88 -14.24
N MET A 40 -1.41 -12.80 -13.30
CA MET A 40 -0.43 -13.81 -12.94
C MET A 40 -0.11 -14.78 -14.09
N LYS A 41 -1.03 -14.94 -15.08
CA LYS A 41 -0.79 -15.79 -16.24
C LYS A 41 0.20 -15.13 -17.20
N LEU A 42 0.05 -13.83 -17.43
CA LEU A 42 1.00 -13.06 -18.24
C LEU A 42 2.37 -12.94 -17.57
N LEU A 43 2.42 -12.85 -16.24
CA LEU A 43 3.67 -12.87 -15.50
C LEU A 43 4.40 -14.22 -15.65
N GLY A 44 3.65 -15.32 -15.73
CA GLY A 44 4.17 -16.69 -15.88
C GLY A 44 4.85 -17.20 -14.62
N GLU A 45 5.81 -18.10 -14.78
CA GLU A 45 6.55 -18.75 -13.67
C GLU A 45 7.67 -17.86 -13.08
N ARG A 46 7.46 -16.53 -13.06
CA ARG A 46 8.43 -15.58 -12.51
C ARG A 46 8.06 -15.21 -11.09
N GLN A 47 9.07 -14.96 -10.30
CA GLN A 47 8.94 -14.40 -8.96
C GLN A 47 9.53 -12.99 -8.94
N ILE A 48 8.76 -12.03 -8.44
CA ILE A 48 9.22 -10.67 -8.12
C ILE A 48 9.14 -10.53 -6.62
N THR A 49 10.28 -10.29 -5.98
CA THR A 49 10.37 -10.02 -4.55
C THR A 49 10.44 -8.51 -4.34
N LEU A 50 9.55 -7.99 -3.51
CA LEU A 50 9.50 -6.58 -3.15
C LEU A 50 9.91 -6.44 -1.69
N ASP A 51 10.89 -5.59 -1.44
CA ASP A 51 11.37 -5.25 -0.11
C ASP A 51 10.93 -3.82 0.23
N CYS A 52 10.08 -3.68 1.24
CA CYS A 52 9.52 -2.41 1.66
C CYS A 52 10.19 -1.95 2.94
N ASP A 53 10.98 -0.88 2.85
CA ASP A 53 11.71 -0.31 3.97
C ASP A 53 11.15 1.07 4.32
N VAL A 54 10.77 1.26 5.58
CA VAL A 54 10.23 2.53 6.07
C VAL A 54 11.39 3.39 6.57
N LEU A 55 11.76 4.41 5.82
CA LEU A 55 12.86 5.31 6.15
C LEU A 55 12.47 6.33 7.23
N GLN A 56 11.23 6.79 7.19
CA GLN A 56 10.67 7.70 8.20
C GLN A 56 9.24 7.27 8.49
N ALA A 57 8.99 6.92 9.73
CA ALA A 57 7.67 6.46 10.19
C ALA A 57 6.88 7.61 10.82
N ASP A 58 5.59 7.63 10.48
CA ASP A 58 4.52 8.38 11.11
C ASP A 58 3.26 7.51 11.03
N GLY A 59 2.04 8.04 10.91
CA GLY A 59 0.86 7.26 10.56
C GLY A 59 0.95 6.65 9.15
N GLY A 60 0.10 5.65 8.83
CA GLY A 60 -0.09 5.15 7.47
C GLY A 60 1.07 4.39 6.82
N THR A 61 2.03 3.84 7.58
CA THR A 61 3.19 3.13 6.99
C THR A 61 2.81 1.92 6.14
N ARG A 62 1.73 1.20 6.48
CA ARG A 62 1.21 0.05 5.72
C ARG A 62 0.70 0.47 4.35
N THR A 63 -0.04 1.57 4.28
CA THR A 63 -0.62 2.10 3.05
C THR A 63 0.43 2.72 2.15
N ALA A 64 1.41 3.42 2.73
CA ALA A 64 2.58 3.92 2.01
C ALA A 64 3.37 2.78 1.37
N ALA A 65 3.59 1.68 2.10
CA ALA A 65 4.28 0.49 1.58
C ALA A 65 3.55 -0.12 0.37
N ILE A 66 2.22 -0.21 0.38
CA ILE A 66 1.44 -0.70 -0.78
C ILE A 66 1.65 0.19 -1.99
N SER A 67 1.52 1.51 -1.79
CA SER A 67 1.62 2.50 -2.88
C SER A 67 3.02 2.56 -3.49
N GLY A 68 4.06 2.48 -2.65
CA GLY A 68 5.46 2.40 -3.09
C GLY A 68 5.81 1.06 -3.74
N ALA A 69 5.30 -0.06 -3.20
CA ALA A 69 5.51 -1.38 -3.78
C ALA A 69 4.94 -1.49 -5.20
N TRP A 70 3.82 -0.84 -5.50
CA TRP A 70 3.30 -0.79 -6.87
C TRP A 70 4.28 -0.09 -7.83
N VAL A 71 4.89 1.03 -7.41
CA VAL A 71 5.91 1.73 -8.22
C VAL A 71 7.10 0.81 -8.50
N ALA A 72 7.63 0.16 -7.46
CA ALA A 72 8.75 -0.76 -7.62
C ALA A 72 8.40 -1.94 -8.54
N LEU A 73 7.19 -2.51 -8.40
CA LEU A 73 6.69 -3.55 -9.30
C LEU A 73 6.60 -3.08 -10.73
N ARG A 74 6.06 -1.86 -10.97
CA ARG A 74 5.93 -1.27 -12.32
C ARG A 74 7.31 -1.11 -12.98
N LEU A 75 8.29 -0.59 -12.25
CA LEU A 75 9.66 -0.41 -12.74
C LEU A 75 10.33 -1.76 -13.06
N ALA A 76 10.14 -2.78 -12.22
CA ALA A 76 10.63 -4.13 -12.48
C ALA A 76 10.00 -4.73 -13.75
N VAL A 77 8.69 -4.59 -13.93
CA VAL A 77 7.99 -5.05 -15.12
C VAL A 77 8.44 -4.30 -16.37
N ASN A 78 8.64 -2.98 -16.30
CA ASN A 78 9.18 -2.19 -17.40
C ASN A 78 10.55 -2.71 -17.87
N THR A 79 11.43 -3.06 -16.92
CA THR A 79 12.74 -3.65 -17.19
C THR A 79 12.62 -5.02 -17.90
N LEU A 80 11.67 -5.85 -17.45
CA LEU A 80 11.43 -7.16 -18.07
C LEU A 80 10.85 -7.04 -19.49
N LEU A 81 9.96 -6.08 -19.74
CA LEU A 81 9.42 -5.78 -21.06
C LEU A 81 10.52 -5.25 -21.99
N ALA A 82 11.31 -4.27 -21.53
CA ALA A 82 12.40 -3.69 -22.32
C ALA A 82 13.47 -4.72 -22.69
N SER A 83 13.72 -5.70 -21.84
CA SER A 83 14.67 -6.80 -22.10
C SER A 83 14.08 -7.96 -22.92
N GLY A 84 12.81 -7.87 -23.33
CA GLY A 84 12.12 -8.94 -24.06
C GLY A 84 11.83 -10.20 -23.22
N LYS A 85 12.03 -10.13 -21.92
CA LYS A 85 11.72 -11.25 -21.02
C LYS A 85 10.23 -11.40 -20.75
N LEU A 86 9.44 -10.34 -20.94
CA LEU A 86 7.99 -10.36 -21.01
C LEU A 86 7.55 -9.91 -22.40
N THR A 87 6.54 -10.58 -22.95
CA THR A 87 5.95 -10.27 -24.26
C THR A 87 4.73 -9.37 -24.16
N ALA A 88 4.11 -9.31 -22.99
CA ALA A 88 2.94 -8.48 -22.70
C ALA A 88 3.03 -7.94 -21.27
N ASP A 89 2.39 -6.80 -21.04
CA ASP A 89 2.34 -6.17 -19.73
C ASP A 89 1.38 -6.91 -18.79
N PRO A 90 1.86 -7.46 -17.69
CA PRO A 90 1.01 -8.14 -16.72
C PRO A 90 0.29 -7.18 -15.76
N ILE A 91 0.66 -5.89 -15.71
CA ILE A 91 0.01 -4.93 -14.81
C ILE A 91 -1.25 -4.39 -15.47
N LEU A 92 -2.39 -4.66 -14.83
CA LEU A 92 -3.71 -4.30 -15.36
C LEU A 92 -4.07 -2.84 -15.10
N GLN A 93 -3.69 -2.31 -13.93
CA GLN A 93 -3.99 -0.95 -13.49
C GLN A 93 -3.18 -0.57 -12.26
N LYS A 94 -3.35 0.66 -11.76
CA LYS A 94 -2.73 1.11 -10.52
C LYS A 94 -3.51 0.64 -9.30
N VAL A 95 -2.80 0.51 -8.19
CA VAL A 95 -3.35 0.35 -6.85
C VAL A 95 -2.66 1.34 -5.90
N ALA A 96 -3.44 1.97 -5.06
CA ALA A 96 -2.97 2.88 -4.03
C ALA A 96 -3.71 2.62 -2.72
N ALA A 97 -3.12 3.03 -1.63
CA ALA A 97 -3.73 2.88 -0.31
C ALA A 97 -3.48 4.12 0.54
N VAL A 98 -4.46 4.43 1.38
CA VAL A 98 -4.39 5.52 2.37
C VAL A 98 -4.99 5.06 3.69
N SER A 99 -4.55 5.67 4.79
CA SER A 99 -5.24 5.60 6.08
C SER A 99 -6.27 6.71 6.17
N CYS A 100 -7.42 6.40 6.78
CA CYS A 100 -8.43 7.38 7.14
C CYS A 100 -8.99 7.01 8.50
N GLY A 101 -9.41 7.97 9.29
CA GLY A 101 -10.00 7.70 10.58
C GLY A 101 -10.99 8.76 11.02
N ILE A 102 -11.57 8.54 12.19
CA ILE A 102 -12.44 9.50 12.86
C ILE A 102 -11.66 10.00 14.07
N HIS A 103 -11.29 11.26 14.05
CA HIS A 103 -10.61 11.92 15.16
C HIS A 103 -11.53 13.01 15.72
N GLN A 104 -11.91 12.89 17.01
CA GLN A 104 -12.83 13.82 17.67
C GLN A 104 -14.15 14.03 16.87
N GLY A 105 -14.72 12.92 16.37
CA GLY A 105 -15.96 12.94 15.59
C GLY A 105 -15.82 13.46 14.15
N THR A 106 -14.62 13.84 13.71
CA THR A 106 -14.35 14.37 12.37
C THR A 106 -13.60 13.32 11.53
N PRO A 107 -14.08 12.98 10.33
CA PRO A 107 -13.34 12.14 9.38
C PRO A 107 -12.06 12.85 8.91
N VAL A 108 -10.93 12.18 9.01
CA VAL A 108 -9.59 12.67 8.65
C VAL A 108 -8.96 11.72 7.62
N LEU A 109 -8.26 12.29 6.65
CA LEU A 109 -7.47 11.58 5.65
C LEU A 109 -6.00 11.63 6.04
N ASP A 110 -5.32 10.50 5.89
CA ASP A 110 -3.87 10.38 6.12
C ASP A 110 -3.47 10.77 7.55
N LEU A 111 -4.00 10.00 8.49
CA LEU A 111 -3.78 10.21 9.92
C LEU A 111 -2.28 10.26 10.25
N ASP A 112 -1.86 11.28 10.96
CA ASP A 112 -0.55 11.29 11.61
C ASP A 112 -0.56 10.39 12.86
N TYR A 113 0.60 10.21 13.49
CA TYR A 113 0.71 9.32 14.65
C TYR A 113 -0.16 9.79 15.85
N LEU A 114 -0.30 11.09 16.06
CA LEU A 114 -1.09 11.63 17.18
C LEU A 114 -2.58 11.46 16.90
N GLU A 115 -3.00 11.70 15.68
CA GLU A 115 -4.39 11.50 15.24
C GLU A 115 -4.76 10.01 15.28
N ASP A 116 -3.90 9.12 14.75
CA ASP A 116 -4.09 7.67 14.73
C ASP A 116 -4.22 7.09 16.14
N SER A 117 -3.33 7.49 17.06
CA SER A 117 -3.32 7.02 18.43
C SER A 117 -4.51 7.49 19.27
N ALA A 118 -5.18 8.57 18.87
CA ALA A 118 -6.33 9.16 19.55
C ALA A 118 -7.63 9.04 18.74
N ALA A 119 -7.61 8.32 17.62
CA ALA A 119 -8.76 8.14 16.76
C ALA A 119 -9.86 7.32 17.42
N ASP A 120 -11.11 7.71 17.24
CA ASP A 120 -12.28 6.92 17.66
C ASP A 120 -12.38 5.64 16.80
N ALA A 121 -12.03 5.76 15.53
CA ALA A 121 -11.92 4.65 14.57
C ALA A 121 -10.84 4.97 13.55
N ASP A 122 -10.09 3.96 13.14
CA ASP A 122 -9.10 4.04 12.07
C ASP A 122 -9.35 2.98 10.99
N GLY A 123 -8.82 3.22 9.80
CA GLY A 123 -8.96 2.28 8.71
C GLY A 123 -7.92 2.46 7.61
N ASN A 124 -7.66 1.35 6.92
CA ASN A 124 -6.82 1.29 5.74
C ASN A 124 -7.68 0.95 4.52
N PHE A 125 -7.59 1.77 3.51
CA PHE A 125 -8.37 1.63 2.28
C PHE A 125 -7.43 1.45 1.10
N VAL A 126 -7.62 0.35 0.37
CA VAL A 126 -6.84 0.01 -0.83
C VAL A 126 -7.77 0.11 -2.04
N LEU A 127 -7.49 1.07 -2.90
CA LEU A 127 -8.32 1.38 -4.06
C LEU A 127 -7.57 1.16 -5.37
N LEU A 128 -8.32 0.79 -6.38
CA LEU A 128 -7.85 0.65 -7.75
C LEU A 128 -8.14 1.92 -8.54
N GLU A 129 -7.35 2.18 -9.58
CA GLU A 129 -7.50 3.37 -10.44
C GLU A 129 -8.91 3.48 -11.04
N ASN A 130 -9.56 2.35 -11.37
CA ASN A 130 -10.92 2.31 -11.89
C ASN A 130 -12.00 2.59 -10.83
N GLY A 131 -11.62 2.89 -9.57
CA GLY A 131 -12.50 3.17 -8.46
C GLY A 131 -13.00 1.95 -7.69
N ASN A 132 -12.62 0.74 -8.09
CA ASN A 132 -12.94 -0.47 -7.33
C ASN A 132 -12.13 -0.52 -6.03
N ILE A 133 -12.65 -1.24 -5.05
CA ILE A 133 -12.03 -1.44 -3.74
C ILE A 133 -11.35 -2.80 -3.74
N ALA A 134 -10.04 -2.83 -3.51
CA ALA A 134 -9.30 -4.08 -3.31
C ALA A 134 -9.41 -4.55 -1.86
N GLU A 135 -9.36 -3.62 -0.91
CA GLU A 135 -9.53 -3.90 0.51
C GLU A 135 -10.03 -2.65 1.24
N ALA A 136 -10.89 -2.85 2.21
CA ALA A 136 -11.33 -1.82 3.15
C ALA A 136 -11.34 -2.46 4.54
N GLN A 137 -10.48 -1.99 5.40
CA GLN A 137 -10.39 -2.41 6.79
C GLN A 137 -10.61 -1.18 7.65
N ALA A 138 -11.65 -1.17 8.46
CA ALA A 138 -11.93 -0.08 9.39
C ALA A 138 -12.33 -0.67 10.74
N THR A 139 -11.70 -0.20 11.80
CA THR A 139 -11.83 -0.72 13.15
C THR A 139 -12.24 0.41 14.09
N ALA A 140 -13.16 0.14 14.97
CA ALA A 140 -13.50 1.03 16.08
C ALA A 140 -12.49 0.77 17.21
N GLU A 141 -11.78 1.81 17.63
CA GLU A 141 -10.78 1.73 18.69
C GLU A 141 -11.35 2.22 20.03
N HIS A 142 -11.96 3.40 20.05
CA HIS A 142 -12.48 4.02 21.28
C HIS A 142 -14.00 4.19 21.26
N ALA A 143 -14.58 4.37 20.07
CA ALA A 143 -16.02 4.53 19.91
C ALA A 143 -16.49 3.84 18.61
N THR A 144 -17.70 3.27 18.65
CA THR A 144 -18.34 2.73 17.46
C THR A 144 -18.74 3.85 16.48
N TYR A 145 -18.77 3.56 15.20
CA TYR A 145 -19.15 4.48 14.14
C TYR A 145 -20.30 3.88 13.30
N ASP A 146 -21.07 4.73 12.66
CA ASP A 146 -22.20 4.36 11.82
C ASP A 146 -21.78 4.16 10.35
N GLU A 147 -22.72 3.70 9.54
CA GLU A 147 -22.53 3.48 8.11
C GLU A 147 -22.16 4.77 7.37
N GLU A 148 -22.78 5.90 7.74
CA GLU A 148 -22.49 7.19 7.09
C GLU A 148 -21.03 7.63 7.36
N ALA A 149 -20.50 7.38 8.54
CA ALA A 149 -19.10 7.62 8.86
C ALA A 149 -18.17 6.78 7.98
N LEU A 150 -18.45 5.48 7.81
CA LEU A 150 -17.69 4.63 6.90
C LEU A 150 -17.72 5.15 5.45
N LEU A 151 -18.86 5.58 4.97
CA LEU A 151 -18.99 6.14 3.64
C LEU A 151 -18.19 7.45 3.47
N ARG A 152 -18.10 8.27 4.52
CA ARG A 152 -17.26 9.47 4.52
C ARG A 152 -15.78 9.12 4.45
N LEU A 153 -15.32 8.14 5.25
CA LEU A 153 -13.94 7.65 5.17
C LEU A 153 -13.60 7.13 3.78
N LEU A 154 -14.50 6.38 3.16
CA LEU A 154 -14.30 5.87 1.80
C LEU A 154 -14.23 7.00 0.75
N ARG A 155 -15.02 8.07 0.90
CA ARG A 155 -14.92 9.26 0.03
C ARG A 155 -13.56 9.95 0.18
N LEU A 156 -13.08 10.12 1.42
CA LEU A 156 -11.74 10.67 1.68
C LEU A 156 -10.65 9.78 1.08
N ALA A 157 -10.75 8.48 1.26
CA ALA A 157 -9.80 7.52 0.68
C ALA A 157 -9.71 7.64 -0.84
N ARG A 158 -10.83 7.88 -1.54
CA ARG A 158 -10.83 8.14 -2.99
C ARG A 158 -10.04 9.39 -3.36
N ILE A 159 -10.16 10.45 -2.58
CA ILE A 159 -9.42 11.71 -2.80
C ILE A 159 -7.92 11.46 -2.61
N GLY A 160 -7.51 10.86 -1.50
CA GLY A 160 -6.09 10.58 -1.24
C GLY A 160 -5.48 9.62 -2.26
N CYS A 161 -6.19 8.54 -2.62
CA CYS A 161 -5.70 7.61 -3.64
C CYS A 161 -5.56 8.27 -5.02
N ALA A 162 -6.41 9.22 -5.39
CA ALA A 162 -6.27 9.95 -6.66
C ALA A 162 -4.97 10.76 -6.72
N GLU A 163 -4.58 11.39 -5.62
CA GLU A 163 -3.30 12.11 -5.51
C GLU A 163 -2.10 11.15 -5.60
N ILE A 164 -2.20 9.98 -4.95
CA ILE A 164 -1.17 8.95 -5.02
C ILE A 164 -1.05 8.39 -6.44
N PHE A 165 -2.14 8.13 -7.15
CA PHE A 165 -2.09 7.71 -8.57
C PHE A 165 -1.35 8.72 -9.44
N ALA A 166 -1.58 10.02 -9.24
CA ALA A 166 -0.85 11.06 -9.93
C ALA A 166 0.65 11.09 -9.55
N ALA A 167 0.99 10.79 -8.30
CA ALA A 167 2.37 10.66 -7.86
C ALA A 167 3.05 9.43 -8.47
N GLN A 168 2.37 8.29 -8.54
CA GLN A 168 2.84 7.07 -9.19
C GLN A 168 3.14 7.31 -10.67
N ASP A 169 2.29 8.04 -11.40
CA ASP A 169 2.54 8.40 -12.80
C ASP A 169 3.80 9.22 -12.99
N ARG A 170 4.14 10.07 -12.03
CA ARG A 170 5.40 10.83 -12.07
C ARG A 170 6.63 9.97 -11.76
N ALA A 171 6.47 9.01 -10.87
CA ALA A 171 7.57 8.16 -10.40
C ALA A 171 8.01 7.09 -11.40
N VAL A 172 7.13 6.69 -12.34
CA VAL A 172 7.40 5.62 -13.31
C VAL A 172 7.76 6.12 -14.72
N LYS A 173 7.82 7.44 -14.89
CA LYS A 173 8.31 8.09 -16.13
C LYS A 173 9.82 8.04 -16.19
#